data_e3891d365d661ed2587bba0e28a09e51
#
_entry.id   e3891d365d661ed2587bba0e28a09e51
#
_cell.length_a   1.000
_cell.length_b   1.000
_cell.length_c   1.000
_cell.angle_alpha   90.00
_cell.angle_beta   90.00
_cell.angle_gamma   90.00
#
_symmetry.space_group_name_H-M   'P 1'
#
loop_
_entity.id
_entity.type
_entity.pdbx_description
1 polymer ?
#
loop_
_entity_poly.entity_id
_entity_poly.type
_entity_poly.pdbx_seq_one_letter_code
_entity_poly.pdbx_strand_id
1 'polypeptide(L)'
;IHCTRCGRFMTEVAGVEELGAIGRGEDMEITTYLDRGILSELSANVNDLCPVGALTHRPWSYISRPWELEKTESVDVMDALGCAIRVDTRGREVMRVLPRNNDDVNEEWISDKTRFACDGLRTQRLDHPYVREGGKLQPASWDEALAAVAEKLKATTPERIGAVAGDLAGAEEMFALKDLLTRLGVK
;
A
#
# COMPACT_ATOMS: atom_id res chain seq x y z
N ILE A 1 -6.61 -1.40 29.55
CA ILE A 1 -5.27 -1.57 30.17
C ILE A 1 -4.41 -0.38 29.82
N HIS A 2 -3.85 0.29 30.80
CA HIS A 2 -2.96 1.44 30.63
C HIS A 2 -1.49 1.00 30.57
N CYS A 3 -1.14 0.11 29.67
CA CYS A 3 0.23 -0.42 29.57
C CYS A 3 1.22 0.52 28.86
N THR A 4 0.73 1.60 28.25
CA THR A 4 1.49 2.66 27.58
C THR A 4 2.37 2.22 26.39
N ARG A 5 2.28 0.97 25.92
CA ARG A 5 3.09 0.47 24.78
C ARG A 5 2.89 1.32 23.52
N CYS A 6 1.65 1.69 23.22
CA CYS A 6 1.32 2.51 22.06
C CYS A 6 1.97 3.90 22.14
N GLY A 7 1.88 4.61 23.27
CA GLY A 7 2.54 5.91 23.45
C GLY A 7 4.05 5.81 23.37
N ARG A 8 4.66 4.80 24.01
CA ARG A 8 6.12 4.58 23.94
C ARG A 8 6.57 4.25 22.51
N PHE A 9 5.83 3.43 21.78
CA PHE A 9 6.13 3.17 20.38
C PHE A 9 6.14 4.45 19.55
N MET A 10 5.12 5.30 19.72
CA MET A 10 5.03 6.56 18.99
C MET A 10 6.22 7.47 19.28
N THR A 11 6.65 7.57 20.53
CA THR A 11 7.78 8.42 20.94
C THR A 11 9.14 7.81 20.61
N GLU A 12 9.35 6.53 20.90
CA GLU A 12 10.67 5.89 20.86
C GLU A 12 11.01 5.30 19.47
N VAL A 13 9.99 4.82 18.72
CA VAL A 13 10.17 4.18 17.41
C VAL A 13 9.73 5.10 16.28
N ALA A 14 8.51 5.61 16.33
CA ALA A 14 7.98 6.50 15.30
C ALA A 14 8.53 7.94 15.39
N GLY A 15 9.10 8.33 16.54
CA GLY A 15 9.73 9.64 16.74
C GLY A 15 8.75 10.81 16.83
N VAL A 16 7.48 10.55 17.13
CA VAL A 16 6.42 11.56 17.22
C VAL A 16 5.62 11.43 18.53
N GLU A 17 5.28 12.56 19.14
CA GLU A 17 4.52 12.61 20.39
C GLU A 17 3.04 12.86 20.12
N GLU A 18 2.42 12.04 19.27
CA GLU A 18 1.02 12.21 18.86
C GLU A 18 0.02 11.45 19.74
N LEU A 19 0.49 10.44 20.48
CA LEU A 19 -0.34 9.60 21.35
C LEU A 19 0.28 9.54 22.75
N GLY A 20 -0.48 9.85 23.75
CA GLY A 20 -0.01 9.88 25.13
C GLY A 20 -1.08 9.50 26.14
N ALA A 21 -0.75 9.63 27.42
CA ALA A 21 -1.65 9.42 28.53
C ALA A 21 -2.03 10.75 29.14
N ILE A 22 -3.32 11.01 29.30
CA ILE A 22 -3.88 12.18 29.97
C ILE A 22 -4.50 11.72 31.29
N GLY A 23 -4.45 12.56 32.32
CA GLY A 23 -4.95 12.22 33.65
C GLY A 23 -4.04 11.32 34.44
N ARG A 24 -4.54 10.80 35.56
CA ARG A 24 -3.81 9.87 36.45
C ARG A 24 -4.76 8.93 37.19
N GLY A 25 -4.23 7.81 37.66
CA GLY A 25 -5.01 6.84 38.42
C GLY A 25 -6.12 6.22 37.59
N GLU A 26 -7.33 6.16 38.13
CA GLU A 26 -8.50 5.58 37.48
C GLU A 26 -8.96 6.38 36.26
N ASP A 27 -8.73 7.68 36.28
CA ASP A 27 -9.13 8.63 35.21
C ASP A 27 -8.05 8.77 34.12
N MET A 28 -7.02 7.93 34.11
CA MET A 28 -6.03 7.95 33.03
C MET A 28 -6.65 7.47 31.73
N GLU A 29 -6.45 8.24 30.67
CA GLU A 29 -6.90 7.93 29.32
C GLU A 29 -5.73 8.00 28.32
N ILE A 30 -5.67 6.99 27.42
CA ILE A 30 -4.73 7.01 26.29
C ILE A 30 -5.43 7.67 25.12
N THR A 31 -4.96 8.85 24.74
CA THR A 31 -5.61 9.64 23.69
C THR A 31 -4.60 10.54 22.98
N THR A 32 -5.07 11.21 21.93
CA THR A 32 -4.31 12.25 21.24
C THR A 32 -4.61 13.63 21.84
N TYR A 33 -3.70 14.57 21.67
CA TYR A 33 -3.92 15.93 22.14
C TYR A 33 -4.99 16.64 21.30
N LEU A 34 -6.04 17.15 21.94
CA LEU A 34 -7.16 17.87 21.32
C LEU A 34 -7.80 17.11 20.13
N ASP A 35 -8.00 15.81 20.26
CA ASP A 35 -8.61 14.95 19.23
C ASP A 35 -7.94 15.05 17.84
N ARG A 36 -6.67 15.44 17.79
CA ARG A 36 -5.89 15.42 16.55
C ARG A 36 -5.68 13.98 16.08
N GLY A 37 -5.73 13.79 14.77
CA GLY A 37 -5.37 12.49 14.18
C GLY A 37 -3.89 12.17 14.37
N ILE A 38 -3.55 10.90 14.45
CA ILE A 38 -2.16 10.41 14.37
C ILE A 38 -1.77 10.46 12.89
N LEU A 39 -0.70 11.19 12.55
CA LEU A 39 -0.27 11.45 11.17
C LEU A 39 0.97 10.63 10.77
N SER A 40 1.62 9.95 11.72
CA SER A 40 2.78 9.12 11.45
C SER A 40 2.45 7.97 10.49
N GLU A 41 3.30 7.74 9.50
CA GLU A 41 3.18 6.60 8.57
C GLU A 41 3.34 5.23 9.25
N LEU A 42 3.76 5.20 10.51
CA LEU A 42 3.88 3.99 11.33
C LEU A 42 2.70 3.81 12.29
N SER A 43 1.68 4.66 12.20
CA SER A 43 0.60 4.76 13.17
C SER A 43 -0.13 3.44 13.43
N ALA A 44 -0.37 2.65 12.40
CA ALA A 44 -1.13 1.41 12.53
C ALA A 44 -0.38 0.27 13.25
N ASN A 45 0.93 0.39 13.45
CA ASN A 45 1.68 -0.60 14.25
C ASN A 45 1.25 -0.62 15.72
N VAL A 46 0.69 0.48 16.24
CA VAL A 46 0.15 0.51 17.61
C VAL A 46 -0.97 -0.49 17.84
N ASN A 47 -1.69 -0.86 16.77
CA ASN A 47 -2.76 -1.87 16.86
C ASN A 47 -2.21 -3.29 17.08
N ASP A 48 -1.07 -3.59 16.46
CA ASP A 48 -0.39 -4.90 16.63
C ASP A 48 0.26 -5.00 18.03
N LEU A 49 0.72 -3.86 18.57
CA LEU A 49 1.30 -3.77 19.91
C LEU A 49 0.26 -3.85 21.03
N CYS A 50 -0.99 -3.46 20.75
CA CYS A 50 -2.03 -3.42 21.76
C CYS A 50 -2.39 -4.85 22.23
N PRO A 51 -2.13 -5.22 23.51
CA PRO A 51 -2.36 -6.59 23.99
C PRO A 51 -3.84 -6.91 24.16
N VAL A 52 -4.71 -5.95 23.98
CA VAL A 52 -6.16 -6.05 24.08
C VAL A 52 -6.83 -5.39 22.87
N GLY A 53 -8.14 -5.50 22.76
CA GLY A 53 -8.89 -4.90 21.63
C GLY A 53 -9.22 -3.40 21.82
N ALA A 54 -8.35 -2.63 22.49
CA ALA A 54 -8.55 -1.19 22.66
C ALA A 54 -8.21 -0.38 21.41
N LEU A 55 -7.15 -0.77 20.71
CA LEU A 55 -6.76 -0.20 19.41
C LEU A 55 -6.96 -1.27 18.34
N THR A 56 -7.66 -0.92 17.27
CA THR A 56 -8.02 -1.85 16.21
C THR A 56 -7.93 -1.19 14.84
N HIS A 57 -7.67 -2.00 13.81
CA HIS A 57 -7.70 -1.53 12.43
C HIS A 57 -9.14 -1.41 11.95
N ARG A 58 -9.61 -0.21 11.66
CA ARG A 58 -10.99 0.02 11.21
C ARG A 58 -11.40 -0.82 10.00
N PRO A 59 -10.58 -1.00 8.95
CA PRO A 59 -10.94 -1.84 7.80
C PRO A 59 -11.09 -3.33 8.12
N TRP A 60 -10.48 -3.78 9.20
CA TRP A 60 -10.44 -5.20 9.59
C TRP A 60 -11.35 -5.53 10.77
N SER A 61 -11.61 -4.58 11.69
CA SER A 61 -12.30 -4.84 12.95
C SER A 61 -13.65 -5.52 12.73
N TYR A 62 -13.84 -6.66 13.40
CA TYR A 62 -15.08 -7.44 13.44
C TYR A 62 -15.53 -8.06 12.11
N ILE A 63 -14.70 -8.03 11.05
CA ILE A 63 -15.07 -8.60 9.74
C ILE A 63 -14.86 -10.11 9.72
N SER A 64 -13.78 -10.61 10.32
CA SER A 64 -13.41 -12.01 10.32
C SER A 64 -12.56 -12.37 11.55
N ARG A 65 -12.43 -13.66 11.83
CA ARG A 65 -11.59 -14.16 12.90
C ARG A 65 -10.23 -14.62 12.34
N PRO A 66 -9.13 -14.52 13.14
CA PRO A 66 -7.79 -14.91 12.67
C PRO A 66 -7.64 -16.36 12.21
N TRP A 67 -8.45 -17.27 12.74
CA TRP A 67 -8.43 -18.69 12.35
C TRP A 67 -9.17 -19.01 11.06
N GLU A 68 -9.96 -18.07 10.55
CA GLU A 68 -10.68 -18.19 9.27
C GLU A 68 -9.79 -17.80 8.09
N LEU A 69 -8.57 -17.31 8.36
CA LEU A 69 -7.69 -16.73 7.37
C LEU A 69 -6.60 -17.69 6.95
N GLU A 70 -6.36 -17.75 5.66
CA GLU A 70 -5.16 -18.31 5.08
C GLU A 70 -4.02 -17.30 5.16
N LYS A 71 -2.84 -17.74 5.59
CA LYS A 71 -1.68 -16.89 5.85
C LYS A 71 -0.59 -17.20 4.85
N THR A 72 -0.21 -16.19 4.06
CA THR A 72 0.85 -16.31 3.04
C THR A 72 1.97 -15.32 3.37
N GLU A 73 3.19 -15.83 3.49
CA GLU A 73 4.38 -14.99 3.66
C GLU A 73 4.78 -14.38 2.31
N SER A 74 5.15 -13.11 2.34
CA SER A 74 5.51 -12.35 1.15
C SER A 74 6.49 -11.23 1.49
N VAL A 75 6.83 -10.44 0.48
CA VAL A 75 7.65 -9.25 0.58
C VAL A 75 6.85 -8.08 0.03
N ASP A 76 6.95 -6.92 0.67
CA ASP A 76 6.33 -5.69 0.18
C ASP A 76 7.04 -5.19 -1.07
N VAL A 77 6.25 -4.86 -2.09
CA VAL A 77 6.73 -4.31 -3.36
C VAL A 77 6.30 -2.85 -3.55
N MET A 78 5.66 -2.25 -2.54
CA MET A 78 5.13 -0.89 -2.61
C MET A 78 6.19 0.18 -2.39
N ASP A 79 7.36 -0.22 -1.90
CA ASP A 79 8.53 0.64 -1.76
C ASP A 79 9.85 -0.15 -1.93
N ALA A 80 10.97 0.56 -1.91
CA ALA A 80 12.29 -0.03 -2.10
C ALA A 80 12.85 -0.73 -0.85
N LEU A 81 12.19 -0.62 0.30
CA LEU A 81 12.66 -1.24 1.54
C LEU A 81 12.50 -2.76 1.50
N GLY A 82 11.43 -3.25 0.84
CA GLY A 82 11.20 -4.69 0.71
C GLY A 82 10.86 -5.37 2.04
N CYS A 83 10.00 -4.75 2.83
CA CYS A 83 9.60 -5.27 4.14
C CYS A 83 9.06 -6.70 4.05
N ALA A 84 9.45 -7.55 4.99
CA ALA A 84 8.86 -8.88 5.15
C ALA A 84 7.43 -8.74 5.70
N ILE A 85 6.47 -9.27 4.96
CA ILE A 85 5.05 -9.18 5.27
C ILE A 85 4.37 -10.53 5.29
N ARG A 86 3.20 -10.57 5.90
CA ARG A 86 2.26 -11.66 5.83
C ARG A 86 0.92 -11.14 5.32
N VAL A 87 0.46 -11.74 4.25
CA VAL A 87 -0.84 -11.45 3.65
C VAL A 87 -1.85 -12.48 4.16
N ASP A 88 -2.88 -12.00 4.83
CA ASP A 88 -3.97 -12.82 5.35
C ASP A 88 -5.17 -12.71 4.39
N THR A 89 -5.61 -13.85 3.83
CA THR A 89 -6.71 -13.92 2.86
C THR A 89 -7.88 -14.76 3.36
N ARG A 90 -9.06 -14.48 2.82
CA ARG A 90 -10.25 -15.33 2.96
C ARG A 90 -10.83 -15.60 1.57
N GLY A 91 -10.64 -16.81 1.09
CA GLY A 91 -10.96 -17.16 -0.30
C GLY A 91 -10.11 -16.33 -1.28
N ARG A 92 -10.75 -15.52 -2.10
CA ARG A 92 -10.08 -14.68 -3.11
C ARG A 92 -9.82 -13.24 -2.66
N GLU A 93 -10.10 -12.92 -1.41
CA GLU A 93 -10.05 -11.56 -0.90
C GLU A 93 -8.89 -11.40 0.09
N VAL A 94 -8.07 -10.37 -0.12
CA VAL A 94 -7.07 -9.94 0.85
C VAL A 94 -7.78 -9.20 1.97
N MET A 95 -7.65 -9.72 3.20
CA MET A 95 -8.32 -9.17 4.36
C MET A 95 -7.45 -8.17 5.11
N ARG A 96 -6.16 -8.48 5.24
CA ARG A 96 -5.18 -7.60 5.90
C ARG A 96 -3.75 -7.97 5.52
N VAL A 97 -2.85 -7.02 5.70
CA VAL A 97 -1.41 -7.21 5.62
C VAL A 97 -0.81 -6.91 6.99
N LEU A 98 0.05 -7.78 7.47
CA LEU A 98 0.74 -7.67 8.75
C LEU A 98 2.26 -7.75 8.55
N PRO A 99 3.05 -7.11 9.42
CA PRO A 99 4.50 -7.29 9.41
C PRO A 99 4.87 -8.73 9.79
N ARG A 100 5.98 -9.19 9.25
CA ARG A 100 6.68 -10.39 9.69
C ARG A 100 8.05 -9.96 10.19
N ASN A 101 8.50 -10.49 11.31
CA ASN A 101 9.79 -10.13 11.86
C ASN A 101 10.93 -10.41 10.88
N ASN A 102 11.74 -9.37 10.63
CA ASN A 102 12.97 -9.43 9.88
C ASN A 102 13.93 -8.36 10.41
N ASP A 103 14.82 -8.77 11.32
CA ASP A 103 15.71 -7.87 12.03
C ASP A 103 16.66 -7.07 11.11
N ASP A 104 16.96 -7.61 9.92
CA ASP A 104 17.86 -6.98 8.94
C ASP A 104 17.18 -5.88 8.10
N VAL A 105 15.85 -5.87 8.00
CA VAL A 105 15.12 -4.99 7.07
C VAL A 105 14.09 -4.12 7.76
N ASN A 106 13.08 -4.70 8.40
CA ASN A 106 11.92 -3.97 8.92
C ASN A 106 11.62 -4.25 10.39
N GLU A 107 12.44 -5.07 11.06
CA GLU A 107 12.14 -5.55 12.40
C GLU A 107 10.70 -6.10 12.49
N GLU A 108 9.85 -5.51 13.32
CA GLU A 108 8.45 -5.90 13.50
C GLU A 108 7.46 -4.87 12.92
N TRP A 109 7.95 -3.90 12.12
CA TRP A 109 7.17 -2.75 11.69
C TRP A 109 6.93 -2.74 10.19
N ILE A 110 5.80 -2.16 9.77
CA ILE A 110 5.53 -1.80 8.37
C ILE A 110 4.83 -0.44 8.30
N SER A 111 4.98 0.23 7.17
CA SER A 111 4.28 1.49 6.91
C SER A 111 2.78 1.29 6.75
N ASP A 112 2.01 2.33 7.03
CA ASP A 112 0.57 2.34 6.81
C ASP A 112 0.22 2.17 5.33
N LYS A 113 1.07 2.67 4.42
CA LYS A 113 0.96 2.44 2.98
C LYS A 113 0.97 0.94 2.66
N THR A 114 1.98 0.21 3.12
CA THR A 114 2.11 -1.25 2.94
C THR A 114 0.91 -1.98 3.52
N ARG A 115 0.46 -1.57 4.70
CA ARG A 115 -0.63 -2.21 5.43
C ARG A 115 -1.98 -2.07 4.75
N PHE A 116 -2.28 -0.90 4.19
CA PHE A 116 -3.60 -0.56 3.67
C PHE A 116 -3.70 -0.50 2.14
N ALA A 117 -2.60 -0.62 1.41
CA ALA A 117 -2.60 -0.60 -0.05
C ALA A 117 -3.47 -1.70 -0.67
N CYS A 118 -3.72 -2.79 0.06
CA CYS A 118 -4.60 -3.88 -0.38
C CYS A 118 -6.05 -3.44 -0.62
N ASP A 119 -6.50 -2.32 -0.06
CA ASP A 119 -7.82 -1.77 -0.33
C ASP A 119 -8.02 -1.43 -1.82
N GLY A 120 -6.95 -1.03 -2.51
CA GLY A 120 -6.96 -0.79 -3.95
C GLY A 120 -7.25 -2.03 -4.80
N LEU A 121 -7.15 -3.24 -4.24
CA LEU A 121 -7.49 -4.47 -4.95
C LEU A 121 -9.00 -4.67 -5.14
N ARG A 122 -9.83 -3.96 -4.38
CA ARG A 122 -11.28 -4.13 -4.35
C ARG A 122 -12.04 -3.16 -5.24
N THR A 123 -11.45 -2.01 -5.56
CA THR A 123 -12.15 -0.90 -6.22
C THR A 123 -11.38 -0.36 -7.40
N GLN A 124 -12.11 0.03 -8.44
CA GLN A 124 -11.57 0.72 -9.61
C GLN A 124 -10.41 0.00 -10.32
N ARG A 125 -10.37 -1.34 -10.25
CA ARG A 125 -9.39 -2.14 -10.99
C ARG A 125 -9.77 -2.20 -12.46
N LEU A 126 -8.78 -1.94 -13.33
CA LEU A 126 -8.92 -2.21 -14.76
C LEU A 126 -8.72 -3.70 -14.98
N ASP A 127 -9.70 -4.37 -15.55
CA ASP A 127 -9.72 -5.82 -15.84
C ASP A 127 -9.46 -6.13 -17.31
N HIS A 128 -9.63 -5.14 -18.18
CA HIS A 128 -9.36 -5.22 -19.61
C HIS A 128 -8.99 -3.84 -20.17
N PRO A 129 -8.44 -3.76 -21.40
CA PRO A 129 -8.14 -2.50 -22.04
C PRO A 129 -9.39 -1.70 -22.40
N TYR A 130 -9.22 -0.39 -22.48
CA TYR A 130 -10.24 0.54 -22.99
C TYR A 130 -9.66 1.43 -24.07
N VAL A 131 -10.35 1.57 -25.17
CA VAL A 131 -10.01 2.49 -26.26
C VAL A 131 -11.06 3.61 -26.32
N ARG A 132 -10.63 4.84 -26.61
CA ARG A 132 -11.54 5.96 -26.71
C ARG A 132 -12.09 6.08 -28.13
N GLU A 133 -13.40 5.88 -28.27
CA GLU A 133 -14.16 6.06 -29.49
C GLU A 133 -15.28 7.08 -29.28
N GLY A 134 -15.42 8.05 -30.17
CA GLY A 134 -16.44 9.08 -30.06
C GLY A 134 -16.42 9.88 -28.72
N GLY A 135 -15.25 10.03 -28.10
CA GLY A 135 -15.08 10.72 -26.81
C GLY A 135 -15.35 9.88 -25.57
N LYS A 136 -15.85 8.65 -25.71
CA LYS A 136 -16.13 7.71 -24.60
C LYS A 136 -15.14 6.55 -24.61
N LEU A 137 -14.78 6.06 -23.41
CA LEU A 137 -13.99 4.85 -23.27
C LEU A 137 -14.89 3.64 -23.53
N GLN A 138 -14.47 2.76 -24.44
CA GLN A 138 -15.13 1.51 -24.78
C GLN A 138 -14.20 0.34 -24.45
N PRO A 139 -14.72 -0.78 -23.91
CA PRO A 139 -13.95 -1.99 -23.72
C PRO A 139 -13.39 -2.49 -25.06
N ALA A 140 -12.14 -2.90 -25.07
CA ALA A 140 -11.44 -3.39 -26.25
C ALA A 140 -10.62 -4.64 -25.96
N SER A 141 -10.29 -5.40 -26.98
CA SER A 141 -9.31 -6.47 -26.87
C SER A 141 -7.87 -5.89 -26.75
N TRP A 142 -6.93 -6.71 -26.30
CA TRP A 142 -5.52 -6.30 -26.26
C TRP A 142 -4.95 -5.98 -27.65
N ASP A 143 -5.36 -6.72 -28.69
CA ASP A 143 -4.91 -6.48 -30.06
C ASP A 143 -5.40 -5.15 -30.59
N GLU A 144 -6.67 -4.79 -30.34
CA GLU A 144 -7.24 -3.50 -30.72
C GLU A 144 -6.55 -2.34 -29.96
N ALA A 145 -6.34 -2.51 -28.67
CA ALA A 145 -5.70 -1.49 -27.86
C ALA A 145 -4.24 -1.26 -28.28
N LEU A 146 -3.47 -2.33 -28.52
CA LEU A 146 -2.08 -2.24 -28.98
C LEU A 146 -1.99 -1.68 -30.41
N ALA A 147 -2.91 -2.01 -31.28
CA ALA A 147 -3.00 -1.43 -32.62
C ALA A 147 -3.24 0.09 -32.56
N ALA A 148 -4.16 0.52 -31.72
CA ALA A 148 -4.44 1.94 -31.51
C ALA A 148 -3.23 2.71 -30.93
N VAL A 149 -2.48 2.10 -30.00
CA VAL A 149 -1.23 2.67 -29.46
C VAL A 149 -0.17 2.76 -30.57
N ALA A 150 0.04 1.69 -31.34
CA ALA A 150 1.03 1.64 -32.40
C ALA A 150 0.75 2.69 -33.51
N GLU A 151 -0.51 2.88 -33.88
CA GLU A 151 -0.92 3.91 -34.83
C GLU A 151 -0.59 5.31 -34.33
N LYS A 152 -0.92 5.63 -33.09
CA LYS A 152 -0.61 6.92 -32.48
C LYS A 152 0.88 7.18 -32.36
N LEU A 153 1.67 6.17 -31.96
CA LEU A 153 3.11 6.30 -31.86
C LEU A 153 3.76 6.56 -33.23
N LYS A 154 3.30 5.87 -34.29
CA LYS A 154 3.78 6.10 -35.67
C LYS A 154 3.40 7.46 -36.23
N ALA A 155 2.25 7.99 -35.84
CA ALA A 155 1.76 9.29 -36.28
C ALA A 155 2.40 10.47 -35.51
N THR A 156 3.10 10.21 -34.39
CA THR A 156 3.68 11.23 -33.53
C THR A 156 5.19 11.32 -33.75
N THR A 157 5.71 12.56 -33.86
CA THR A 157 7.17 12.76 -33.98
C THR A 157 7.86 12.39 -32.66
N PRO A 158 9.07 11.79 -32.72
CA PRO A 158 9.80 11.33 -31.51
C PRO A 158 9.97 12.40 -30.43
N GLU A 159 10.15 13.67 -30.85
CA GLU A 159 10.33 14.81 -29.93
C GLU A 159 9.10 15.12 -29.07
N ARG A 160 7.94 14.63 -29.46
CA ARG A 160 6.67 14.81 -28.74
C ARG A 160 6.27 13.59 -27.91
N ILE A 161 7.11 12.56 -27.87
CA ILE A 161 6.89 11.36 -27.09
C ILE A 161 7.75 11.44 -25.84
N GLY A 162 7.13 11.26 -24.69
CA GLY A 162 7.79 11.14 -23.41
C GLY A 162 7.24 9.94 -22.65
N ALA A 163 8.06 9.34 -21.81
CA ALA A 163 7.62 8.25 -20.94
C ALA A 163 8.23 8.38 -19.56
N VAL A 164 7.46 7.98 -18.57
CA VAL A 164 7.88 7.90 -17.17
C VAL A 164 7.51 6.52 -16.66
N ALA A 165 8.52 5.79 -16.16
CA ALA A 165 8.27 4.55 -15.45
C ALA A 165 7.80 4.86 -14.03
N GLY A 166 6.83 4.10 -13.54
CA GLY A 166 6.37 4.22 -12.14
C GLY A 166 7.35 3.58 -11.16
N ASP A 167 7.28 3.99 -9.90
CA ASP A 167 8.15 3.50 -8.82
C ASP A 167 8.00 1.99 -8.56
N LEU A 168 6.87 1.42 -8.95
CA LEU A 168 6.56 0.00 -8.77
C LEU A 168 6.87 -0.86 -10.01
N ALA A 169 7.43 -0.24 -11.06
CA ALA A 169 7.80 -0.98 -12.26
C ALA A 169 9.04 -1.84 -12.03
N GLY A 170 9.02 -3.08 -12.50
CA GLY A 170 10.18 -3.98 -12.48
C GLY A 170 11.30 -3.50 -13.40
N ALA A 171 12.53 -3.92 -13.12
CA ALA A 171 13.70 -3.54 -13.93
C ALA A 171 13.55 -3.95 -15.41
N GLU A 172 12.94 -5.10 -15.67
CA GLU A 172 12.65 -5.60 -17.01
C GLU A 172 11.65 -4.72 -17.75
N GLU A 173 10.62 -4.24 -17.06
CA GLU A 173 9.61 -3.30 -17.61
C GLU A 173 10.26 -1.97 -17.97
N MET A 174 11.09 -1.43 -17.07
CA MET A 174 11.85 -0.19 -17.31
C MET A 174 12.80 -0.34 -18.51
N PHE A 175 13.49 -1.48 -18.59
CA PHE A 175 14.38 -1.78 -19.71
C PHE A 175 13.61 -1.89 -21.03
N ALA A 176 12.50 -2.63 -21.06
CA ALA A 176 11.66 -2.80 -22.25
C ALA A 176 11.08 -1.46 -22.72
N LEU A 177 10.65 -0.59 -21.80
CA LEU A 177 10.18 0.74 -22.13
C LEU A 177 11.30 1.59 -22.74
N LYS A 178 12.48 1.58 -22.14
CA LYS A 178 13.67 2.28 -22.66
C LYS A 178 14.07 1.80 -24.05
N ASP A 179 14.09 0.48 -24.28
CA ASP A 179 14.43 -0.10 -25.58
C ASP A 179 13.42 0.30 -26.66
N LEU A 180 12.11 0.25 -26.34
CA LEU A 180 11.05 0.71 -27.25
C LEU A 180 11.25 2.17 -27.66
N LEU A 181 11.47 3.05 -26.69
CA LEU A 181 11.65 4.49 -26.95
C LEU A 181 12.92 4.76 -27.77
N THR A 182 14.00 4.07 -27.47
CA THR A 182 15.24 4.18 -28.24
C THR A 182 15.05 3.76 -29.69
N ARG A 183 14.32 2.68 -29.97
CA ARG A 183 13.96 2.23 -31.32
C ARG A 183 13.04 3.21 -32.06
N LEU A 184 12.22 3.95 -31.33
CA LEU A 184 11.38 5.05 -31.89
C LEU A 184 12.15 6.34 -32.08
N GLY A 185 13.42 6.43 -31.70
CA GLY A 185 14.26 7.62 -31.82
C GLY A 185 13.93 8.72 -30.79
N VAL A 186 13.25 8.35 -29.71
CA VAL A 186 12.96 9.25 -28.59
C VAL A 186 14.23 9.41 -27.75
N LYS A 187 14.59 10.63 -27.40
CA LYS A 187 15.79 10.99 -26.62
C LYS A 187 15.44 11.32 -25.18
#